data_33aa89bb7ae74a8ea44a2f62d59a9c0a
#
_entry.id   33aa89bb7ae74a8ea44a2f62d59a9c0a
#
_cell.length_a   1.000
_cell.length_b   1.000
_cell.length_c   1.000
_cell.angle_alpha   90.00
_cell.angle_beta   90.00
_cell.angle_gamma   90.00
#
_symmetry.space_group_name_H-M   'P 1'
#
loop_
_entity.id
_entity.type
_entity.pdbx_description
1 polymer ?
#
loop_
_entity_poly.entity_id
_entity_poly.type
_entity_poly.pdbx_seq_one_letter_code
_entity_poly.pdbx_strand_id
1 'polypeptide(L)'
;KLDNLIIFADMNGQQCDGPVGNVMEMGSVADRLRSFGAEVVTVDGHDIEALCKSVETPHENKVFAVLCKTDPCRGLEILRRNAPKLHYLRFKSDSEKAEYTQILNELGGK
;
A
#
# COMPACT_ATOMS: atom_id res chain seq x y z
N LYS A 1 -2.05 -18.46 -19.20
CA LYS A 1 -2.00 -19.07 -17.86
C LYS A 1 -0.59 -18.88 -17.33
N LEU A 2 -0.43 -17.94 -16.39
CA LEU A 2 0.86 -17.53 -15.83
C LEU A 2 0.84 -17.82 -14.33
N ASP A 3 0.91 -19.10 -13.97
CA ASP A 3 0.91 -19.57 -12.58
C ASP A 3 2.24 -19.32 -11.85
N ASN A 4 3.23 -18.81 -12.57
CA ASN A 4 4.50 -18.32 -12.02
C ASN A 4 4.51 -16.80 -11.78
N LEU A 5 3.39 -16.10 -12.02
CA LEU A 5 3.27 -14.66 -11.78
C LEU A 5 2.50 -14.38 -10.49
N ILE A 6 3.19 -13.73 -9.54
CA ILE A 6 2.59 -13.21 -8.31
C ILE A 6 2.64 -11.68 -8.35
N ILE A 7 1.50 -11.05 -8.11
CA ILE A 7 1.32 -9.60 -8.10
C ILE A 7 1.04 -9.17 -6.67
N PHE A 8 1.86 -8.30 -6.09
CA PHE A 8 1.55 -7.58 -4.86
C PHE A 8 1.05 -6.18 -5.21
N ALA A 9 -0.19 -5.87 -4.83
CA ALA A 9 -0.79 -4.57 -5.05
C ALA A 9 -0.93 -3.82 -3.73
N ASP A 10 -0.29 -2.65 -3.64
CA ASP A 10 -0.40 -1.75 -2.50
C ASP A 10 -1.75 -1.02 -2.53
N MET A 11 -2.65 -1.43 -1.62
CA MET A 11 -4.02 -0.89 -1.49
C MET A 11 -4.06 0.17 -0.38
N ASN A 12 -3.32 1.25 -0.56
CA ASN A 12 -3.17 2.35 0.42
C ASN A 12 -4.32 3.37 0.40
N GLY A 13 -5.32 3.19 -0.45
CA GLY A 13 -6.47 4.08 -0.56
C GLY A 13 -6.20 5.43 -1.23
N GLN A 14 -4.99 5.65 -1.76
CA GLN A 14 -4.58 6.91 -2.36
C GLN A 14 -4.10 6.75 -3.80
N GLN A 15 -4.26 7.82 -4.56
CA GLN A 15 -3.63 8.06 -5.84
C GLN A 15 -2.86 9.38 -5.77
N CYS A 16 -2.07 9.72 -6.81
CA CYS A 16 -1.26 10.96 -6.86
C CYS A 16 -2.02 12.20 -6.41
N ASP A 17 -3.26 12.35 -6.87
CA ASP A 17 -4.06 13.57 -6.71
C ASP A 17 -5.04 13.51 -5.53
N GLY A 18 -5.09 12.40 -4.79
CA GLY A 18 -5.94 12.27 -3.63
C GLY A 18 -6.46 10.86 -3.33
N PRO A 19 -7.55 10.75 -2.56
CA PRO A 19 -8.18 9.47 -2.28
C PRO A 19 -8.68 8.78 -3.54
N VAL A 20 -8.55 7.44 -3.61
CA VAL A 20 -8.96 6.64 -4.78
C VAL A 20 -10.41 6.94 -5.20
N GLY A 21 -11.35 7.00 -4.25
CA GLY A 21 -12.76 7.27 -4.55
C GLY A 21 -13.04 8.64 -5.15
N ASN A 22 -12.15 9.62 -4.98
CA ASN A 22 -12.30 10.97 -5.52
C ASN A 22 -11.59 11.13 -6.89
N VAL A 23 -10.55 10.35 -7.13
CA VAL A 23 -9.74 10.43 -8.37
C VAL A 23 -10.28 9.47 -9.41
N MET A 24 -10.39 8.19 -9.04
CA MET A 24 -10.96 7.14 -9.89
C MET A 24 -11.54 6.05 -9.00
N GLU A 25 -12.86 5.95 -8.96
CA GLU A 25 -13.52 4.89 -8.22
C GLU A 25 -13.29 3.54 -8.90
N MET A 26 -12.56 2.67 -8.22
CA MET A 26 -12.19 1.36 -8.74
C MET A 26 -13.18 0.26 -8.39
N GLY A 27 -14.10 0.51 -7.46
CA GLY A 27 -14.96 -0.54 -6.90
C GLY A 27 -14.13 -1.66 -6.27
N SER A 28 -14.61 -2.89 -6.36
CA SER A 28 -13.87 -4.05 -5.87
C SER A 28 -12.76 -4.45 -6.83
N VAL A 29 -11.52 -4.07 -6.51
CA VAL A 29 -10.32 -4.50 -7.27
C VAL A 29 -10.19 -6.02 -7.24
N ALA A 30 -10.52 -6.66 -6.11
CA ALA A 30 -10.49 -8.12 -5.99
C ALA A 30 -11.41 -8.79 -6.99
N ASP A 31 -12.66 -8.32 -7.11
CA ASP A 31 -13.64 -8.94 -8.01
C ASP A 31 -13.28 -8.69 -9.48
N ARG A 32 -12.71 -7.54 -9.79
CA ARG A 32 -12.20 -7.26 -11.15
C ARG A 32 -11.07 -8.23 -11.52
N LEU A 33 -10.09 -8.44 -10.66
CA LEU A 33 -9.00 -9.38 -10.91
C LEU A 33 -9.51 -10.81 -11.03
N ARG A 34 -10.45 -11.22 -10.16
CA ARG A 34 -11.10 -12.53 -10.26
C ARG A 34 -11.86 -12.70 -11.58
N SER A 35 -12.54 -11.66 -12.08
CA SER A 35 -13.24 -11.72 -13.37
C SER A 35 -12.29 -11.91 -14.56
N PHE A 36 -11.04 -11.52 -14.42
CA PHE A 36 -9.96 -11.82 -15.37
C PHE A 36 -9.30 -13.18 -15.15
N GLY A 37 -9.79 -13.96 -14.18
CA GLY A 37 -9.32 -15.33 -13.92
C GLY A 37 -8.14 -15.42 -12.95
N ALA A 38 -7.79 -14.34 -12.23
CA ALA A 38 -6.77 -14.38 -11.20
C ALA A 38 -7.29 -15.07 -9.92
N GLU A 39 -6.39 -15.75 -9.20
CA GLU A 39 -6.61 -16.08 -7.79
C GLU A 39 -6.24 -14.85 -6.95
N VAL A 40 -7.09 -14.46 -5.98
CA VAL A 40 -6.92 -13.20 -5.26
C VAL A 40 -7.14 -13.39 -3.77
N VAL A 41 -6.14 -12.97 -3.00
CA VAL A 41 -6.23 -12.84 -1.54
C VAL A 41 -6.05 -11.38 -1.12
N THR A 42 -6.56 -11.04 0.05
CA THR A 42 -6.37 -9.71 0.66
C THR A 42 -5.79 -9.90 2.04
N VAL A 43 -4.71 -9.18 2.34
CA VAL A 43 -3.97 -9.26 3.60
C VAL A 43 -3.70 -7.87 4.17
N ASP A 44 -3.37 -7.80 5.46
CA ASP A 44 -2.71 -6.62 6.03
C ASP A 44 -1.31 -6.49 5.44
N GLY A 45 -1.07 -5.43 4.67
CA GLY A 45 0.22 -5.19 4.02
C GLY A 45 1.35 -4.80 4.98
N HIS A 46 1.06 -4.61 6.26
CA HIS A 46 2.04 -4.39 7.31
C HIS A 46 2.36 -5.65 8.14
N ASP A 47 1.68 -6.75 7.87
CA ASP A 47 1.94 -8.04 8.50
C ASP A 47 2.81 -8.90 7.58
N ILE A 48 4.11 -8.95 7.89
CA ILE A 48 5.10 -9.68 7.10
C ILE A 48 4.80 -11.18 7.09
N GLU A 49 4.33 -11.75 8.21
CA GLU A 49 4.00 -13.16 8.29
C GLU A 49 2.79 -13.49 7.41
N ALA A 50 1.75 -12.65 7.43
CA ALA A 50 0.60 -12.80 6.55
C ALA A 50 0.97 -12.67 5.06
N LEU A 51 1.88 -11.75 4.72
CA LEU A 51 2.41 -11.60 3.36
C LEU A 51 3.17 -12.87 2.93
N CYS A 52 4.07 -13.38 3.76
CA CYS A 52 4.81 -14.61 3.47
C CYS A 52 3.86 -15.81 3.32
N LYS A 53 2.89 -15.96 4.22
CA LYS A 53 1.92 -17.05 4.18
C LYS A 53 0.99 -16.97 2.95
N SER A 54 0.69 -15.76 2.49
CA SER A 54 -0.23 -15.58 1.35
C SER A 54 0.27 -16.26 0.07
N VAL A 55 1.59 -16.30 -0.16
CA VAL A 55 2.17 -16.91 -1.37
C VAL A 55 2.12 -18.43 -1.39
N GLU A 56 1.77 -19.06 -0.27
CA GLU A 56 1.53 -20.51 -0.18
C GLU A 56 0.13 -20.88 -0.72
N THR A 57 -0.71 -19.91 -1.05
CA THR A 57 -2.06 -20.14 -1.58
C THR A 57 -2.00 -20.86 -2.94
N PRO A 58 -2.66 -22.01 -3.10
CA PRO A 58 -2.69 -22.72 -4.38
C PRO A 58 -3.32 -21.85 -5.49
N HIS A 59 -2.64 -21.72 -6.63
CA HIS A 59 -3.12 -20.90 -7.76
C HIS A 59 -2.77 -21.50 -9.13
N GLU A 60 -2.82 -22.82 -9.24
CA GLU A 60 -2.48 -23.54 -10.46
C GLU A 60 -3.20 -22.97 -11.68
N ASN A 61 -2.42 -22.74 -12.76
CA ASN A 61 -2.91 -22.19 -14.02
C ASN A 61 -3.54 -20.79 -13.94
N LYS A 62 -3.33 -20.04 -12.86
CA LYS A 62 -3.83 -18.67 -12.65
C LYS A 62 -2.70 -17.71 -12.28
N VAL A 63 -2.84 -16.45 -12.63
CA VAL A 63 -2.08 -15.38 -11.99
C VAL A 63 -2.54 -15.27 -10.55
N PHE A 64 -1.62 -15.12 -9.62
CA PHE A 64 -1.94 -14.89 -8.22
C PHE A 64 -1.77 -13.42 -7.85
N ALA A 65 -2.78 -12.83 -7.21
CA ALA A 65 -2.75 -11.44 -6.78
C ALA A 65 -2.98 -11.31 -5.27
N VAL A 66 -2.07 -10.65 -4.60
CA VAL A 66 -2.12 -10.31 -3.17
C VAL A 66 -2.44 -8.83 -3.04
N LEU A 67 -3.63 -8.50 -2.55
CA LEU A 67 -4.03 -7.13 -2.27
C LEU A 67 -3.61 -6.77 -0.84
N CYS A 68 -2.58 -5.94 -0.73
CA CYS A 68 -1.96 -5.55 0.53
C CYS A 68 -2.61 -4.28 1.05
N LYS A 69 -3.46 -4.36 2.06
CA LYS A 69 -4.03 -3.17 2.71
C LYS A 69 -2.95 -2.50 3.54
N THR A 70 -2.63 -1.25 3.21
CA THR A 70 -1.60 -0.47 3.89
C THR A 70 -2.13 0.88 4.36
N ASP A 71 -1.50 1.40 5.41
CA ASP A 71 -1.61 2.79 5.85
C ASP A 71 -0.27 3.48 5.63
N PRO A 72 -0.17 4.42 4.67
CA PRO A 72 1.10 5.10 4.37
C PRO A 72 1.62 5.98 5.52
N CYS A 73 0.80 6.22 6.53
CA CYS A 73 1.20 6.98 7.72
C CYS A 73 1.58 6.09 8.92
N ARG A 74 1.46 4.76 8.80
CA ARG A 74 1.74 3.85 9.90
C ARG A 74 3.21 3.97 10.36
N GLY A 75 3.40 4.27 11.64
CA GLY A 75 4.73 4.48 12.23
C GLY A 75 5.34 5.86 11.94
N LEU A 76 4.65 6.72 11.17
CA LEU A 76 5.06 8.08 10.84
C LEU A 76 3.86 9.02 10.94
N GLU A 77 3.33 9.18 12.15
CA GLU A 77 2.09 9.95 12.39
C GLU A 77 2.17 11.42 11.92
N ILE A 78 3.38 11.99 11.83
CA ILE A 78 3.60 13.33 11.29
C ILE A 78 3.04 13.47 9.86
N LEU A 79 3.05 12.41 9.06
CA LEU A 79 2.53 12.40 7.70
C LEU A 79 1.02 12.64 7.62
N ARG A 80 0.26 12.30 8.68
CA ARG A 80 -1.21 12.48 8.70
C ARG A 80 -1.63 13.92 8.52
N ARG A 81 -0.78 14.89 8.88
CA ARG A 81 -1.03 16.33 8.67
C ARG A 81 -1.18 16.69 7.20
N ASN A 82 -0.58 15.89 6.31
CA ASN A 82 -0.57 16.11 4.87
C ASN A 82 -1.47 15.13 4.10
N ALA A 83 -2.04 14.11 4.78
CA ALA A 83 -2.95 13.17 4.15
C ALA A 83 -4.20 13.90 3.61
N PRO A 84 -4.77 13.45 2.48
CA PRO A 84 -4.37 12.28 1.69
C PRO A 84 -3.32 12.56 0.60
N LYS A 85 -2.77 13.76 0.52
CA LYS A 85 -1.82 14.16 -0.54
C LYS A 85 -0.39 13.89 -0.10
N LEU A 86 0.00 12.62 -0.06
CA LEU A 86 1.33 12.19 0.39
C LEU A 86 2.34 11.97 -0.74
N HIS A 87 1.89 11.91 -1.99
CA HIS A 87 2.75 11.62 -3.13
C HIS A 87 3.79 12.73 -3.41
N TYR A 88 3.40 13.98 -3.17
CA TYR A 88 4.28 15.15 -3.31
C TYR A 88 4.30 15.95 -2.01
N LEU A 89 5.19 15.56 -1.09
CA LEU A 89 5.42 16.32 0.13
C LEU A 89 6.51 17.37 -0.09
N ARG A 90 6.22 18.61 0.37
CA ARG A 90 7.19 19.70 0.41
C ARG A 90 7.09 20.36 1.78
N PHE A 91 8.24 20.65 2.37
CA PHE A 91 8.29 21.38 3.63
C PHE A 91 7.80 22.82 3.44
N LYS A 92 6.92 23.27 4.31
CA LYS A 92 6.34 24.61 4.29
C LYS A 92 7.20 25.60 5.08
N SER A 93 8.06 25.11 5.98
CA SER A 93 8.93 25.90 6.83
C SER A 93 10.17 25.11 7.27
N ASP A 94 11.19 25.83 7.74
CA ASP A 94 12.39 25.19 8.32
C ASP A 94 12.05 24.43 9.61
N SER A 95 11.07 24.90 10.39
CA SER A 95 10.61 24.19 11.58
C SER A 95 9.98 22.85 11.24
N GLU A 96 9.15 22.78 10.19
CA GLU A 96 8.58 21.50 9.71
C GLU A 96 9.70 20.55 9.25
N LYS A 97 10.66 21.06 8.50
CA LYS A 97 11.83 20.28 8.07
C LYS A 97 12.62 19.73 9.26
N ALA A 98 12.79 20.53 10.32
CA ALA A 98 13.47 20.11 11.54
C ALA A 98 12.72 18.96 12.26
N GLU A 99 11.37 19.02 12.34
CA GLU A 99 10.55 17.94 12.91
C GLU A 99 10.78 16.62 12.15
N TYR A 100 10.74 16.63 10.83
CA TYR A 100 10.99 15.44 10.01
C TYR A 100 12.43 14.92 10.19
N THR A 101 13.39 15.84 10.30
CA THR A 101 14.80 15.46 10.53
C THR A 101 14.98 14.78 11.89
N GLN A 102 14.30 15.27 12.93
CA GLN A 102 14.32 14.65 14.24
C GLN A 102 13.79 13.21 14.18
N ILE A 103 12.61 13.01 13.57
CA ILE A 103 12.01 11.69 13.43
C ILE A 103 12.93 10.74 12.64
N LEU A 104 13.56 11.23 11.56
CA LEU A 104 14.51 10.44 10.79
C LEU A 104 15.69 9.97 11.64
N ASN A 105 16.22 10.85 12.49
CA ASN A 105 17.31 10.50 13.40
C ASN A 105 16.89 9.47 14.45
N GLU A 106 15.66 9.57 14.96
CA GLU A 106 15.10 8.61 15.92
C GLU A 106 14.91 7.22 15.27
N LEU A 107 14.51 7.17 14.01
CA LEU A 107 14.35 5.91 13.25
C LEU A 107 15.70 5.31 12.84
N GLY A 108 16.67 6.13 12.47
CA GLY A 108 18.00 5.69 12.05
C GLY A 108 18.90 5.23 13.20
N GLY A 109 18.53 5.52 14.43
CA GLY A 109 19.24 5.11 15.65
C GLY A 109 18.83 3.74 16.21
N LYS A 110 18.05 2.95 15.47
CA LYS A 110 17.63 1.60 15.87
C LYS A 110 18.45 0.53 15.20
#